data_abca0bce417d28e94342e3180ee90491
#
_entry.id   abca0bce417d28e94342e3180ee90491
#
_cell.length_a   1.000
_cell.length_b   1.000
_cell.length_c   1.000
_cell.angle_alpha   90.00
_cell.angle_beta   90.00
_cell.angle_gamma   90.00
#
_symmetry.space_group_name_H-M   'P 1'
#
loop_
_entity.id
_entity.type
_entity.pdbx_description
1 polymer ?
#
loop_
_entity_poly.entity_id
_entity_poly.type
_entity_poly.pdbx_seq_one_letter_code
_entity_poly.pdbx_strand_id
1 'polypeptide(L)'
;MDPPDHTRLRGLVSRAFTPRMVERLRPRVEAVTAGLIAALPEEGDLVSGFAYPLPVMVICEMLGVPPEDHERFQGWSETAARSLDPMLTAELISESGRSGREFRDYFRDLLELRRRQPGDDLLSALTRVEELTEGELLATCVLLLVAGHETTVNLIANGVLALVRHGLLRQAAERPRQVVEEVLRYDPPVQLTGRVALRGAELGGTPV
;
A
#
# COMPACT_ATOMS: atom_id res chain seq x y z
N MET A 1 -13.21 6.45 10.11
CA MET A 1 -12.99 5.99 11.51
C MET A 1 -12.39 7.13 12.28
N ASP A 2 -12.90 7.42 13.47
CA ASP A 2 -12.52 8.56 14.30
C ASP A 2 -12.13 8.08 15.70
N PRO A 3 -11.53 8.96 16.55
CA PRO A 3 -11.30 8.62 17.95
C PRO A 3 -12.62 8.28 18.67
N PRO A 4 -12.60 7.29 19.60
CA PRO A 4 -11.42 6.62 20.16
C PRO A 4 -10.88 5.44 19.33
N ASP A 5 -11.68 4.86 18.43
CA ASP A 5 -11.35 3.62 17.72
C ASP A 5 -10.14 3.75 16.82
N HIS A 6 -10.04 4.85 16.07
CA HIS A 6 -8.86 5.14 15.25
C HIS A 6 -7.58 5.18 16.09
N THR A 7 -7.62 5.88 17.24
CA THR A 7 -6.44 6.03 18.12
C THR A 7 -6.00 4.68 18.66
N ARG A 8 -6.96 3.84 19.07
CA ARG A 8 -6.70 2.48 19.57
C ARG A 8 -6.07 1.61 18.48
N LEU A 9 -6.75 1.46 17.34
CA LEU A 9 -6.29 0.58 16.25
C LEU A 9 -4.94 1.01 15.70
N ARG A 10 -4.74 2.31 15.44
CA ARG A 10 -3.45 2.84 14.97
C ARG A 10 -2.33 2.56 15.98
N GLY A 11 -2.61 2.71 17.28
CA GLY A 11 -1.65 2.37 18.33
C GLY A 11 -1.27 0.90 18.34
N LEU A 12 -2.23 0.00 18.17
CA LEU A 12 -2.00 -1.44 18.12
C LEU A 12 -1.18 -1.85 16.88
N VAL A 13 -1.57 -1.41 15.71
CA VAL A 13 -0.86 -1.70 14.45
C VAL A 13 0.56 -1.14 14.47
N SER A 14 0.78 0.05 15.04
CA SER A 14 2.10 0.67 15.14
C SER A 14 3.09 -0.13 16.01
N ARG A 15 2.61 -1.01 16.89
CA ARG A 15 3.50 -1.92 17.67
C ARG A 15 4.17 -2.96 16.77
N ALA A 16 3.49 -3.41 15.73
CA ALA A 16 4.01 -4.37 14.76
C ALA A 16 4.74 -3.66 13.61
N PHE A 17 4.25 -2.49 13.17
CA PHE A 17 4.82 -1.70 12.08
C PHE A 17 5.91 -0.75 12.59
N THR A 18 7.09 -1.28 12.83
CA THR A 18 8.21 -0.53 13.42
C THR A 18 9.27 -0.13 12.39
N PRO A 19 10.06 0.95 12.62
CA PRO A 19 11.19 1.29 11.75
C PRO A 19 12.17 0.14 11.53
N ARG A 20 12.40 -0.69 12.56
CA ARG A 20 13.27 -1.86 12.47
C ARG A 20 12.69 -2.93 11.52
N MET A 21 11.38 -3.13 11.52
CA MET A 21 10.71 -4.03 10.59
C MET A 21 10.84 -3.52 9.15
N VAL A 22 10.61 -2.23 8.94
CA VAL A 22 10.77 -1.59 7.62
C VAL A 22 12.21 -1.71 7.11
N GLU A 23 13.22 -1.48 7.96
CA GLU A 23 14.62 -1.59 7.56
C GLU A 23 15.01 -3.03 7.18
N ARG A 24 14.42 -4.04 7.81
CA ARG A 24 14.62 -5.45 7.43
C ARG A 24 14.05 -5.80 6.04
N LEU A 25 13.07 -5.05 5.56
CA LEU A 25 12.54 -5.24 4.21
C LEU A 25 13.48 -4.71 3.12
N ARG A 26 14.40 -3.82 3.45
CA ARG A 26 15.30 -3.17 2.49
C ARG A 26 15.99 -4.15 1.52
N PRO A 27 16.66 -5.24 1.97
CA PRO A 27 17.33 -6.17 1.06
C PRO A 27 16.35 -6.85 0.10
N ARG A 28 15.12 -7.10 0.55
CA ARG A 28 14.07 -7.70 -0.29
C ARG A 28 13.53 -6.71 -1.31
N VAL A 29 13.30 -5.46 -0.90
CA VAL A 29 12.91 -4.37 -1.80
C VAL A 29 13.97 -4.16 -2.88
N GLU A 30 15.25 -4.17 -2.51
CA GLU A 30 16.36 -4.05 -3.45
C GLU A 30 16.41 -5.24 -4.42
N ALA A 31 16.20 -6.47 -3.95
CA ALA A 31 16.17 -7.66 -4.80
C ALA A 31 14.99 -7.66 -5.77
N VAL A 32 13.79 -7.31 -5.31
CA VAL A 32 12.58 -7.17 -6.15
C VAL A 32 12.80 -6.08 -7.20
N THR A 33 13.32 -4.93 -6.79
CA THR A 33 13.64 -3.80 -7.69
C THR A 33 14.62 -4.23 -8.78
N ALA A 34 15.73 -4.89 -8.39
CA ALA A 34 16.72 -5.36 -9.34
C ALA A 34 16.14 -6.39 -10.33
N GLY A 35 15.31 -7.31 -9.84
CA GLY A 35 14.63 -8.31 -10.67
C GLY A 35 13.68 -7.68 -11.70
N LEU A 36 12.87 -6.72 -11.28
CA LEU A 36 11.96 -6.00 -12.17
C LEU A 36 12.72 -5.18 -13.21
N ILE A 37 13.79 -4.47 -12.81
CA ILE A 37 14.62 -3.70 -13.76
C ILE A 37 15.28 -4.65 -14.79
N ALA A 38 15.80 -5.81 -14.36
CA ALA A 38 16.42 -6.77 -15.25
C ALA A 38 15.42 -7.40 -16.24
N ALA A 39 14.13 -7.43 -15.91
CA ALA A 39 13.06 -7.95 -16.75
C ALA A 39 12.46 -6.89 -17.71
N LEU A 40 12.78 -5.60 -17.53
CA LEU A 40 12.29 -4.56 -18.41
C LEU A 40 12.91 -4.72 -19.82
N PRO A 41 12.09 -4.66 -20.87
CA PRO A 41 12.60 -4.58 -22.23
C PRO A 41 13.30 -3.22 -22.48
N GLU A 42 14.11 -3.14 -23.52
CA GLU A 42 14.80 -1.90 -23.92
C GLU A 42 13.82 -0.75 -24.20
N GLU A 43 12.66 -1.10 -24.77
CA GLU A 43 11.52 -0.21 -24.96
C GLU A 43 10.28 -0.86 -24.33
N GLY A 44 9.66 -0.19 -23.37
CA GLY A 44 8.51 -0.74 -22.66
C GLY A 44 7.78 0.29 -21.82
N ASP A 45 6.66 -0.15 -21.25
CA ASP A 45 5.87 0.64 -20.30
C ASP A 45 6.41 0.48 -18.89
N LEU A 46 6.93 1.59 -18.34
CA LEU A 46 7.44 1.65 -16.96
C LEU A 46 6.35 1.34 -15.93
N VAL A 47 5.10 1.72 -16.21
CA VAL A 47 4.01 1.53 -15.24
C VAL A 47 3.74 0.04 -15.07
N SER A 48 3.42 -0.66 -16.15
CA SER A 48 3.09 -2.10 -16.11
C SER A 48 4.30 -2.98 -15.79
N GLY A 49 5.50 -2.59 -16.23
CA GLY A 49 6.70 -3.39 -16.04
C GLY A 49 7.43 -3.18 -14.71
N PHE A 50 7.20 -2.05 -14.05
CA PHE A 50 7.95 -1.68 -12.84
C PHE A 50 7.11 -1.02 -11.76
N ALA A 51 6.50 0.13 -12.05
CA ALA A 51 5.86 0.94 -11.00
C ALA A 51 4.66 0.23 -10.36
N TYR A 52 3.91 -0.55 -11.14
CA TYR A 52 2.76 -1.30 -10.67
C TYR A 52 3.14 -2.58 -9.87
N PRO A 53 3.98 -3.50 -10.37
CA PRO A 53 4.30 -4.72 -9.66
C PRO A 53 5.14 -4.50 -8.39
N LEU A 54 6.04 -3.51 -8.35
CA LEU A 54 6.94 -3.31 -7.23
C LEU A 54 6.22 -3.15 -5.88
N PRO A 55 5.26 -2.24 -5.70
CA PRO A 55 4.58 -2.06 -4.41
C PRO A 55 3.81 -3.30 -3.98
N VAL A 56 3.13 -4.00 -4.91
CA VAL A 56 2.40 -5.23 -4.60
C VAL A 56 3.34 -6.30 -4.08
N MET A 57 4.45 -6.54 -4.77
CA MET A 57 5.45 -7.53 -4.34
C MET A 57 6.04 -7.19 -2.97
N VAL A 58 6.31 -5.91 -2.70
CA VAL A 58 6.79 -5.47 -1.38
C VAL A 58 5.73 -5.69 -0.29
N ILE A 59 4.46 -5.41 -0.58
CA ILE A 59 3.36 -5.68 0.37
C ILE A 59 3.20 -7.18 0.62
N CYS A 60 3.27 -8.00 -0.43
CA CYS A 60 3.24 -9.46 -0.32
C CYS A 60 4.38 -9.98 0.58
N GLU A 61 5.62 -9.54 0.34
CA GLU A 61 6.76 -9.88 1.19
C GLU A 61 6.56 -9.44 2.64
N MET A 62 6.06 -8.22 2.85
CA MET A 62 5.80 -7.68 4.18
C MET A 62 4.73 -8.48 4.93
N LEU A 63 3.69 -8.94 4.24
CA LEU A 63 2.60 -9.72 4.81
C LEU A 63 2.89 -11.23 4.86
N GLY A 64 4.03 -11.67 4.32
CA GLY A 64 4.39 -13.08 4.26
C GLY A 64 3.54 -13.89 3.29
N VAL A 65 3.04 -13.26 2.23
CA VAL A 65 2.29 -13.92 1.15
C VAL A 65 3.26 -14.70 0.26
N PRO A 66 3.00 -15.98 -0.01
CA PRO A 66 3.83 -16.79 -0.89
C PRO A 66 3.93 -16.21 -2.32
N PRO A 67 5.10 -16.34 -2.99
CA PRO A 67 5.30 -15.80 -4.34
C PRO A 67 4.29 -16.30 -5.37
N GLU A 68 3.82 -17.53 -5.25
CA GLU A 68 2.81 -18.15 -6.11
C GLU A 68 1.45 -17.47 -6.06
N ASP A 69 1.16 -16.72 -4.99
CA ASP A 69 -0.09 -16.00 -4.81
C ASP A 69 -0.02 -14.51 -5.22
N HIS A 70 1.15 -14.01 -5.63
CA HIS A 70 1.35 -12.59 -5.95
C HIS A 70 0.43 -12.10 -7.08
N GLU A 71 0.15 -12.94 -8.09
CA GLU A 71 -0.76 -12.60 -9.19
C GLU A 71 -2.20 -12.40 -8.70
N ARG A 72 -2.67 -13.25 -7.77
CA ARG A 72 -3.98 -13.09 -7.12
C ARG A 72 -4.06 -11.78 -6.33
N PHE A 73 -2.98 -11.46 -5.63
CA PHE A 73 -2.83 -10.19 -4.90
C PHE A 73 -2.92 -8.98 -5.81
N GLN A 74 -2.27 -9.04 -6.95
CA GLN A 74 -2.33 -7.99 -7.97
C GLN A 74 -3.77 -7.77 -8.42
N GLY A 75 -4.52 -8.82 -8.75
CA GLY A 75 -5.93 -8.74 -9.16
C GLY A 75 -6.83 -8.14 -8.07
N TRP A 76 -6.63 -8.52 -6.81
CA TRP A 76 -7.39 -7.94 -5.69
C TRP A 76 -7.06 -6.46 -5.46
N SER A 77 -5.78 -6.09 -5.59
CA SER A 77 -5.34 -4.71 -5.46
C SER A 77 -5.92 -3.81 -6.54
N GLU A 78 -5.93 -4.27 -7.78
CA GLU A 78 -6.53 -3.56 -8.91
C GLU A 78 -8.03 -3.34 -8.70
N THR A 79 -8.75 -4.37 -8.30
CA THR A 79 -10.19 -4.27 -8.01
C THR A 79 -10.45 -3.31 -6.84
N ALA A 80 -9.63 -3.36 -5.80
CA ALA A 80 -9.73 -2.47 -4.65
C ALA A 80 -9.46 -1.01 -5.04
N ALA A 81 -8.43 -0.74 -5.84
CA ALA A 81 -8.12 0.60 -6.35
C ALA A 81 -9.27 1.18 -7.17
N ARG A 82 -9.81 0.40 -8.11
CA ARG A 82 -10.98 0.81 -8.90
C ARG A 82 -12.22 1.09 -8.05
N SER A 83 -12.37 0.43 -6.90
CA SER A 83 -13.49 0.68 -5.97
C SER A 83 -13.42 2.01 -5.23
N LEU A 84 -12.30 2.73 -5.29
CA LEU A 84 -12.15 4.08 -4.74
C LEU A 84 -12.68 5.16 -5.70
N ASP A 85 -13.04 4.81 -6.92
CA ASP A 85 -13.64 5.75 -7.87
C ASP A 85 -14.98 6.25 -7.33
N PRO A 86 -15.25 7.56 -7.33
CA PRO A 86 -16.53 8.11 -6.92
C PRO A 86 -17.73 7.64 -7.78
N MET A 87 -17.46 7.19 -9.01
CA MET A 87 -18.47 6.73 -9.95
C MET A 87 -18.48 5.19 -10.08
N LEU A 88 -19.00 4.52 -9.07
CA LEU A 88 -19.09 3.06 -9.04
C LEU A 88 -20.23 2.55 -9.94
N THR A 89 -19.90 1.64 -10.85
CA THR A 89 -20.92 0.87 -11.59
C THR A 89 -21.42 -0.33 -10.76
N ALA A 90 -22.60 -0.86 -11.11
CA ALA A 90 -23.16 -2.03 -10.43
C ALA A 90 -22.25 -3.26 -10.60
N GLU A 91 -21.61 -3.40 -11.78
CA GLU A 91 -20.64 -4.46 -12.05
C GLU A 91 -19.43 -4.33 -11.13
N LEU A 92 -18.87 -3.14 -10.99
CA LEU A 92 -17.70 -2.90 -10.14
C LEU A 92 -18.02 -3.14 -8.65
N ILE A 93 -19.22 -2.76 -8.19
CA ILE A 93 -19.68 -3.06 -6.82
C ILE A 93 -19.74 -4.58 -6.60
N SER A 94 -20.30 -5.31 -7.56
CA SER A 94 -20.39 -6.79 -7.50
C SER A 94 -19.02 -7.45 -7.51
N GLU A 95 -18.12 -7.00 -8.41
CA GLU A 95 -16.73 -7.47 -8.53
C GLU A 95 -15.96 -7.20 -7.25
N SER A 96 -16.01 -5.98 -6.72
CA SER A 96 -15.34 -5.60 -5.47
C SER A 96 -15.86 -6.41 -4.27
N GLY A 97 -17.17 -6.69 -4.23
CA GLY A 97 -17.75 -7.53 -3.19
C GLY A 97 -17.24 -8.98 -3.26
N ARG A 98 -17.07 -9.54 -4.44
CA ARG A 98 -16.50 -10.89 -4.64
C ARG A 98 -15.01 -10.91 -4.28
N SER A 99 -14.22 -10.03 -4.86
CA SER A 99 -12.80 -9.85 -4.60
C SER A 99 -12.51 -9.66 -3.11
N GLY A 100 -13.30 -8.82 -2.43
CA GLY A 100 -13.16 -8.61 -0.99
C GLY A 100 -13.52 -9.84 -0.14
N ARG A 101 -14.40 -10.74 -0.60
CA ARG A 101 -14.65 -12.03 0.09
C ARG A 101 -13.47 -12.98 -0.10
N GLU A 102 -13.00 -13.17 -1.33
CA GLU A 102 -11.86 -14.01 -1.65
C GLU A 102 -10.60 -13.59 -0.88
N PHE A 103 -10.34 -12.28 -0.83
CA PHE A 103 -9.25 -11.70 -0.05
C PHE A 103 -9.37 -12.05 1.45
N ARG A 104 -10.56 -11.86 2.04
CA ARG A 104 -10.77 -12.15 3.46
C ARG A 104 -10.60 -13.63 3.77
N ASP A 105 -11.12 -14.52 2.90
CA ASP A 105 -11.01 -15.96 3.10
C ASP A 105 -9.54 -16.40 3.00
N TYR A 106 -8.81 -15.93 2.00
CA TYR A 106 -7.37 -16.17 1.87
C TYR A 106 -6.58 -15.71 3.10
N PHE A 107 -6.83 -14.48 3.57
CA PHE A 107 -6.12 -13.98 4.74
C PHE A 107 -6.52 -14.67 6.04
N ARG A 108 -7.74 -15.15 6.15
CA ARG A 108 -8.14 -15.98 7.30
C ARG A 108 -7.30 -17.25 7.37
N ASP A 109 -7.14 -17.94 6.25
CA ASP A 109 -6.33 -19.14 6.16
C ASP A 109 -4.84 -18.84 6.45
N LEU A 110 -4.33 -17.76 5.91
CA LEU A 110 -2.95 -17.32 6.14
C LEU A 110 -2.72 -16.91 7.61
N LEU A 111 -3.68 -16.23 8.24
CA LEU A 111 -3.64 -15.89 9.67
C LEU A 111 -3.59 -17.16 10.55
N GLU A 112 -4.42 -18.16 10.26
CA GLU A 112 -4.37 -19.44 10.97
C GLU A 112 -3.03 -20.14 10.80
N LEU A 113 -2.48 -20.13 9.60
CA LEU A 113 -1.13 -20.67 9.34
C LEU A 113 -0.08 -19.93 10.17
N ARG A 114 -0.11 -18.60 10.20
CA ARG A 114 0.88 -17.78 10.95
C ARG A 114 0.73 -17.90 12.46
N ARG A 115 -0.47 -18.16 12.98
CA ARG A 115 -0.67 -18.49 14.40
C ARG A 115 0.00 -19.83 14.79
N ARG A 116 -0.03 -20.82 13.88
CA ARG A 116 0.59 -22.14 14.11
C ARG A 116 2.09 -22.12 13.81
N GLN A 117 2.51 -21.40 12.79
CA GLN A 117 3.87 -21.32 12.29
C GLN A 117 4.24 -19.85 12.03
N PRO A 118 4.63 -19.10 13.07
CA PRO A 118 5.00 -17.70 12.93
C PRO A 118 6.22 -17.53 12.02
N GLY A 119 6.13 -16.63 11.05
CA GLY A 119 7.23 -16.19 10.21
C GLY A 119 7.89 -14.89 10.71
N ASP A 120 8.84 -14.40 9.95
CA ASP A 120 9.46 -13.07 10.16
C ASP A 120 8.76 -12.01 9.28
N ASP A 121 7.44 -11.98 9.35
CA ASP A 121 6.56 -11.10 8.58
C ASP A 121 5.65 -10.26 9.48
N LEU A 122 5.06 -9.21 8.92
CA LEU A 122 4.16 -8.31 9.64
C LEU A 122 2.89 -9.02 10.10
N LEU A 123 2.36 -9.96 9.31
CA LEU A 123 1.17 -10.69 9.67
C LEU A 123 1.40 -11.50 10.94
N SER A 124 2.55 -12.20 11.03
CA SER A 124 2.98 -12.91 12.24
C SER A 124 3.17 -11.98 13.44
N ALA A 125 3.68 -10.76 13.21
CA ALA A 125 3.79 -9.77 14.27
C ALA A 125 2.42 -9.27 14.74
N LEU A 126 1.48 -9.04 13.84
CA LEU A 126 0.11 -8.62 14.16
C LEU A 126 -0.68 -9.70 14.90
N THR A 127 -0.47 -10.99 14.60
CA THR A 127 -1.15 -12.08 15.33
C THR A 127 -0.75 -12.17 16.80
N ARG A 128 0.36 -11.54 17.21
CA ARG A 128 0.81 -11.49 18.60
C ARG A 128 0.21 -10.31 19.39
N VAL A 129 -0.53 -9.43 18.73
CA VAL A 129 -1.22 -8.32 19.38
C VAL A 129 -2.60 -8.81 19.82
N GLU A 130 -2.69 -9.30 21.07
CA GLU A 130 -3.88 -9.95 21.63
C GLU A 130 -5.12 -9.07 21.60
N GLU A 131 -4.97 -7.75 21.67
CA GLU A 131 -6.07 -6.79 21.66
C GLU A 131 -6.71 -6.57 20.27
N LEU A 132 -6.12 -7.11 19.18
CA LEU A 132 -6.69 -7.06 17.83
C LEU A 132 -7.65 -8.23 17.61
N THR A 133 -8.87 -7.92 17.24
CA THR A 133 -9.81 -8.93 16.75
C THR A 133 -9.41 -9.42 15.35
N GLU A 134 -9.88 -10.61 14.97
CA GLU A 134 -9.64 -11.14 13.63
C GLU A 134 -10.16 -10.20 12.53
N GLY A 135 -11.35 -9.61 12.73
CA GLY A 135 -11.90 -8.63 11.80
C GLY A 135 -11.01 -7.39 11.63
N GLU A 136 -10.39 -6.91 12.71
CA GLU A 136 -9.45 -5.78 12.67
C GLU A 136 -8.12 -6.15 12.01
N LEU A 137 -7.64 -7.38 12.20
CA LEU A 137 -6.47 -7.90 11.50
C LEU A 137 -6.72 -7.95 9.99
N LEU A 138 -7.84 -8.55 9.58
CA LEU A 138 -8.22 -8.63 8.16
C LEU A 138 -8.41 -7.24 7.54
N ALA A 139 -9.08 -6.32 8.25
CA ALA A 139 -9.23 -4.94 7.78
C ALA A 139 -7.88 -4.21 7.66
N THR A 140 -6.92 -4.52 8.55
CA THR A 140 -5.56 -3.96 8.48
C THR A 140 -4.82 -4.48 7.23
N CYS A 141 -4.94 -5.77 6.89
CA CYS A 141 -4.35 -6.34 5.68
C CYS A 141 -4.93 -5.67 4.41
N VAL A 142 -6.26 -5.49 4.35
CA VAL A 142 -6.91 -4.76 3.26
C VAL A 142 -6.39 -3.33 3.16
N LEU A 143 -6.31 -2.63 4.29
CA LEU A 143 -5.84 -1.25 4.34
C LEU A 143 -4.39 -1.13 3.84
N LEU A 144 -3.51 -2.03 4.26
CA LEU A 144 -2.11 -2.03 3.82
C LEU A 144 -1.99 -2.28 2.32
N LEU A 145 -2.79 -3.19 1.77
CA LEU A 145 -2.82 -3.43 0.34
C LEU A 145 -3.26 -2.18 -0.43
N VAL A 146 -4.42 -1.63 -0.08
CA VAL A 146 -5.01 -0.48 -0.79
C VAL A 146 -4.15 0.77 -0.64
N ALA A 147 -3.74 1.10 0.58
CA ALA A 147 -3.01 2.34 0.85
C ALA A 147 -1.55 2.30 0.35
N GLY A 148 -0.93 1.13 0.36
CA GLY A 148 0.49 0.98 0.00
C GLY A 148 0.74 0.80 -1.50
N HIS A 149 -0.25 0.33 -2.26
CA HIS A 149 -0.07 0.02 -3.67
C HIS A 149 -0.22 1.26 -4.56
N GLU A 150 -1.43 1.75 -4.75
CA GLU A 150 -1.74 2.76 -5.77
C GLU A 150 -1.00 4.08 -5.57
N THR A 151 -0.88 4.51 -4.32
CA THR A 151 -0.13 5.74 -4.00
C THR A 151 1.33 5.64 -4.40
N THR A 152 1.95 4.47 -4.18
CA THR A 152 3.36 4.24 -4.53
C THR A 152 3.55 4.08 -6.04
N VAL A 153 2.63 3.41 -6.74
CA VAL A 153 2.62 3.33 -8.22
C VAL A 153 2.63 4.73 -8.82
N ASN A 154 1.69 5.58 -8.40
CA ASN A 154 1.56 6.93 -8.91
C ASN A 154 2.79 7.79 -8.56
N LEU A 155 3.34 7.66 -7.35
CA LEU A 155 4.56 8.38 -6.95
C LEU A 155 5.74 8.01 -7.85
N ILE A 156 5.94 6.73 -8.16
CA ILE A 156 7.03 6.26 -9.02
C ILE A 156 6.82 6.77 -10.45
N ALA A 157 5.62 6.55 -11.01
CA ALA A 157 5.31 6.89 -12.40
C ALA A 157 5.40 8.41 -12.64
N ASN A 158 4.73 9.21 -11.80
CA ASN A 158 4.74 10.66 -11.89
C ASN A 158 6.13 11.24 -11.62
N GLY A 159 6.84 10.67 -10.64
CA GLY A 159 8.21 11.08 -10.31
C GLY A 159 9.17 10.88 -11.49
N VAL A 160 9.16 9.70 -12.10
CA VAL A 160 10.00 9.45 -13.28
C VAL A 160 9.61 10.37 -14.44
N LEU A 161 8.32 10.54 -14.71
CA LEU A 161 7.83 11.44 -15.75
C LEU A 161 8.28 12.89 -15.52
N ALA A 162 8.19 13.39 -14.29
CA ALA A 162 8.66 14.72 -13.92
C ALA A 162 10.17 14.86 -14.13
N LEU A 163 10.95 13.87 -13.67
CA LEU A 163 12.42 13.86 -13.83
C LEU A 163 12.84 13.86 -15.31
N VAL A 164 12.15 13.10 -16.15
CA VAL A 164 12.39 13.08 -17.60
C VAL A 164 12.07 14.45 -18.22
N ARG A 165 10.88 14.98 -17.93
CA ARG A 165 10.42 16.28 -18.49
C ARG A 165 11.33 17.44 -18.12
N HIS A 166 11.94 17.40 -16.94
CA HIS A 166 12.84 18.46 -16.45
C HIS A 166 14.33 18.15 -16.68
N GLY A 167 14.68 17.03 -17.28
CA GLY A 167 16.08 16.66 -17.54
C GLY A 167 16.89 16.36 -16.28
N LEU A 168 16.24 15.89 -15.20
CA LEU A 168 16.83 15.75 -13.86
C LEU A 168 17.24 14.32 -13.48
N LEU A 169 17.17 13.34 -14.40
CA LEU A 169 17.48 11.93 -14.11
C LEU A 169 18.88 11.72 -13.53
N ARG A 170 19.89 12.45 -14.00
CA ARG A 170 21.27 12.33 -13.47
C ARG A 170 21.33 12.83 -12.02
N GLN A 171 20.77 14.00 -11.76
CA GLN A 171 20.70 14.57 -10.40
C GLN A 171 19.93 13.68 -9.43
N ALA A 172 18.90 12.99 -9.93
CA ALA A 172 18.13 12.03 -9.15
C ALA A 172 19.01 10.86 -8.62
N ALA A 173 19.88 10.33 -9.45
CA ALA A 173 20.81 9.27 -9.06
C ALA A 173 21.82 9.72 -7.98
N GLU A 174 22.22 11.00 -8.01
CA GLU A 174 23.17 11.57 -7.03
C GLU A 174 22.53 11.88 -5.66
N ARG A 175 21.22 12.22 -5.66
CA ARG A 175 20.52 12.70 -4.46
C ARG A 175 19.13 12.05 -4.30
N PRO A 176 19.03 10.71 -4.23
CA PRO A 176 17.74 10.01 -4.33
C PRO A 176 16.76 10.40 -3.22
N ARG A 177 17.21 10.60 -1.97
CA ARG A 177 16.32 11.01 -0.86
C ARG A 177 15.69 12.38 -1.09
N GLN A 178 16.49 13.35 -1.54
CA GLN A 178 16.00 14.71 -1.79
C GLN A 178 15.02 14.71 -2.98
N VAL A 179 15.28 13.88 -3.98
CA VAL A 179 14.38 13.75 -5.14
C VAL A 179 13.04 13.15 -4.72
N VAL A 180 13.01 12.12 -3.88
CA VAL A 180 11.75 11.56 -3.37
C VAL A 180 10.93 12.61 -2.63
N GLU A 181 11.55 13.39 -1.75
CA GLU A 181 10.86 14.47 -1.03
C GLU A 181 10.34 15.55 -1.97
N GLU A 182 11.13 15.90 -3.00
CA GLU A 182 10.71 16.90 -3.99
C GLU A 182 9.59 16.39 -4.89
N VAL A 183 9.60 15.12 -5.30
CA VAL A 183 8.50 14.53 -6.06
C VAL A 183 7.22 14.52 -5.23
N LEU A 184 7.30 14.14 -3.95
CA LEU A 184 6.16 14.17 -3.01
C LEU A 184 5.59 15.60 -2.83
N ARG A 185 6.43 16.62 -2.91
CA ARG A 185 5.99 18.03 -2.85
C ARG A 185 5.41 18.50 -4.17
N TYR A 186 6.04 18.15 -5.30
CA TYR A 186 5.75 18.66 -6.64
C TYR A 186 4.47 18.06 -7.22
N ASP A 187 4.34 16.73 -7.16
CA ASP A 187 3.20 15.98 -7.69
C ASP A 187 2.85 14.80 -6.75
N PRO A 188 2.22 15.11 -5.60
CA PRO A 188 1.90 14.07 -4.63
C PRO A 188 0.85 13.10 -5.19
N PRO A 189 0.97 11.80 -4.90
CA PRO A 189 0.00 10.80 -5.37
C PRO A 189 -1.40 10.98 -4.77
N VAL A 190 -1.49 11.56 -3.58
CA VAL A 190 -2.76 11.94 -2.93
C VAL A 190 -2.90 13.44 -2.97
N GLN A 191 -3.71 13.93 -3.89
CA GLN A 191 -3.85 15.38 -4.15
C GLN A 191 -4.95 16.03 -3.30
N LEU A 192 -5.89 15.25 -2.78
CA LEU A 192 -7.04 15.75 -2.04
C LEU A 192 -7.36 14.83 -0.86
N THR A 193 -7.63 15.42 0.30
CA THR A 193 -8.23 14.71 1.44
C THR A 193 -9.42 15.50 1.98
N GLY A 194 -10.52 14.79 2.25
CA GLY A 194 -11.72 15.37 2.89
C GLY A 194 -11.73 15.18 4.39
N ARG A 195 -12.34 16.12 5.09
CA ARG A 195 -12.73 16.00 6.51
C ARG A 195 -14.15 16.46 6.66
N VAL A 196 -14.91 15.81 7.53
CA VAL A 196 -16.26 16.20 7.90
C VAL A 196 -16.25 16.67 9.34
N ALA A 197 -16.74 17.87 9.58
CA ALA A 197 -16.89 18.39 10.93
C ALA A 197 -18.02 17.62 11.64
N LEU A 198 -17.71 16.95 12.76
CA LEU A 198 -18.71 16.23 13.59
C LEU A 198 -19.42 17.16 14.58
N ARG A 199 -18.92 18.36 14.75
CA ARG A 199 -19.47 19.44 15.58
C ARG A 199 -19.26 20.74 14.84
N GLY A 200 -20.06 21.77 15.16
CA GLY A 200 -19.82 23.10 14.62
C GLY A 200 -18.37 23.53 14.83
N ALA A 201 -17.70 23.89 13.77
CA ALA A 201 -16.31 24.34 13.77
C ALA A 201 -16.19 25.63 12.97
N GLU A 202 -15.08 26.32 13.14
CA GLU A 202 -14.76 27.54 12.38
C GLU A 202 -13.40 27.34 11.70
N LEU A 203 -13.35 27.64 10.41
CA LEU A 203 -12.14 27.58 9.61
C LEU A 203 -11.88 28.94 8.96
N GLY A 204 -10.80 29.59 9.37
CA GLY A 204 -10.45 30.92 8.86
C GLY A 204 -11.56 31.98 9.05
N GLY A 205 -12.30 31.94 10.16
CA GLY A 205 -13.40 32.84 10.43
C GLY A 205 -14.74 32.46 9.78
N THR A 206 -14.79 31.32 9.09
CA THR A 206 -16.02 30.82 8.44
C THR A 206 -16.57 29.61 9.19
N PRO A 207 -17.83 29.59 9.63
CA PRO A 207 -18.45 28.39 10.19
C PRO A 207 -18.53 27.26 9.18
N VAL A 208 -18.21 26.02 9.61
CA VAL A 208 -18.24 24.77 8.82
C VAL A 208 -18.95 23.68 9.60
#